data_23850d87699f49fbecca74dce89d9dda
#
_entry.id   23850d87699f49fbecca74dce89d9dda
#
_cell.length_a   1.000
_cell.length_b   1.000
_cell.length_c   1.000
_cell.angle_alpha   90.00
_cell.angle_beta   90.00
_cell.angle_gamma   90.00
#
_symmetry.space_group_name_H-M   'P 1'
#
loop_
_entity.id
_entity.type
_entity.pdbx_description
1 polymer ?
#
loop_
_entity_poly.entity_id
_entity_poly.type
_entity_poly.pdbx_seq_one_letter_code
_entity_poly.pdbx_strand_id
1 'polypeptide(L)'
;MKHALKLLSILSFTLPFVVTIGNALASNVNPAPSADLIYKIKSNQKGIPVSGEAKIQWRLLDGAGEKLRYSLASETSVSLLGKILSTSSAGQVNDNGLVPELFIEKRFRRQQTQTNFDKRNKQIIFSGGEPPVPLKGGEQDRLSVTWQLVALARYAGEQLRNGLEWRMTVAGVHDADIWSFQILGKTTLRTELGDVEAIHILRAPPSDALGQHLELWLAPSLDYYPVRISFTDNNGDKVDQRISKIQKLNSN
;
A
#
# COMPACT_ATOMS: atom_id res chain seq x y z
N MET A 1 72.63 -46.80 -31.85
CA MET A 1 71.34 -47.39 -32.28
C MET A 1 70.37 -47.35 -31.14
N LYS A 2 69.21 -46.90 -31.34
CA LYS A 2 67.98 -46.84 -30.54
C LYS A 2 67.56 -45.44 -30.15
N HIS A 3 66.63 -44.94 -30.96
CA HIS A 3 65.87 -43.73 -30.77
C HIS A 3 64.88 -43.87 -29.61
N ALA A 4 64.80 -42.87 -28.74
CA ALA A 4 63.73 -42.75 -27.74
C ALA A 4 62.93 -41.47 -28.06
N LEU A 5 61.74 -41.69 -28.51
CA LEU A 5 60.74 -40.69 -28.85
C LEU A 5 60.14 -40.15 -27.50
N LYS A 6 60.30 -38.85 -27.22
CA LYS A 6 59.63 -38.19 -26.10
C LYS A 6 58.24 -37.74 -26.53
N LEU A 7 57.21 -38.37 -25.98
CA LEU A 7 55.82 -37.87 -26.03
C LEU A 7 55.68 -36.68 -25.07
N LEU A 8 55.32 -35.53 -25.64
CA LEU A 8 54.91 -34.33 -24.88
C LEU A 8 53.39 -34.44 -24.63
N SER A 9 52.96 -34.75 -23.39
CA SER A 9 51.55 -34.71 -23.00
C SER A 9 51.19 -33.29 -22.63
N ILE A 10 50.33 -32.67 -23.47
CA ILE A 10 49.70 -31.38 -23.19
C ILE A 10 48.55 -31.63 -22.22
N LEU A 11 48.71 -31.20 -21.00
CA LEU A 11 47.69 -31.24 -19.95
C LEU A 11 46.80 -29.99 -20.14
N SER A 12 45.64 -30.16 -20.82
CA SER A 12 44.64 -29.12 -20.91
C SER A 12 43.92 -28.96 -19.58
N PHE A 13 44.23 -27.86 -18.88
CA PHE A 13 43.55 -27.48 -17.65
C PHE A 13 42.26 -26.75 -18.03
N THR A 14 41.14 -27.46 -18.04
CA THR A 14 39.81 -26.83 -18.18
C THR A 14 39.38 -26.32 -16.81
N LEU A 15 39.43 -24.98 -16.61
CA LEU A 15 38.81 -24.33 -15.44
C LEU A 15 37.31 -24.50 -15.55
N PRO A 16 36.60 -25.02 -14.54
CA PRO A 16 35.15 -25.00 -14.51
C PRO A 16 34.71 -23.56 -14.29
N PHE A 17 34.00 -23.01 -15.26
CA PHE A 17 33.30 -21.73 -15.13
C PHE A 17 32.10 -21.95 -14.17
N VAL A 18 32.30 -21.60 -12.90
CA VAL A 18 31.21 -21.62 -11.92
C VAL A 18 30.30 -20.44 -12.22
N VAL A 19 29.21 -20.69 -12.95
CA VAL A 19 28.11 -19.74 -13.06
C VAL A 19 27.41 -19.70 -11.71
N THR A 20 27.69 -18.72 -10.89
CA THR A 20 26.88 -18.38 -9.73
C THR A 20 25.56 -17.83 -10.24
N ILE A 21 24.54 -18.70 -10.32
CA ILE A 21 23.16 -18.26 -10.48
C ILE A 21 22.81 -17.57 -9.16
N GLY A 22 22.90 -16.25 -9.15
CA GLY A 22 22.34 -15.46 -8.06
C GLY A 22 20.85 -15.73 -8.02
N ASN A 23 20.37 -16.42 -6.96
CA ASN A 23 18.95 -16.48 -6.66
C ASN A 23 18.51 -15.05 -6.37
N ALA A 24 17.95 -14.35 -7.36
CA ALA A 24 17.13 -13.20 -7.12
C ALA A 24 15.97 -13.69 -6.26
N LEU A 25 15.94 -13.32 -4.99
CA LEU A 25 14.79 -13.53 -4.13
C LEU A 25 13.62 -12.84 -4.82
N ALA A 26 12.63 -13.62 -5.26
CA ALA A 26 11.45 -13.07 -5.90
C ALA A 26 10.75 -12.14 -4.90
N SER A 27 10.53 -10.89 -5.28
CA SER A 27 9.70 -9.97 -4.50
C SER A 27 8.31 -10.55 -4.35
N ASN A 28 7.75 -10.50 -3.13
CA ASN A 28 6.38 -10.94 -2.82
C ASN A 28 5.36 -9.84 -3.05
N VAL A 29 5.74 -8.74 -3.70
CA VAL A 29 4.89 -7.59 -3.97
C VAL A 29 5.19 -6.98 -5.33
N ASN A 30 4.20 -6.31 -5.90
CA ASN A 30 4.30 -5.59 -7.16
C ASN A 30 3.61 -4.22 -7.00
N PRO A 31 4.31 -3.17 -6.53
CA PRO A 31 3.71 -1.85 -6.37
C PRO A 31 3.13 -1.32 -7.69
N ALA A 32 1.99 -0.62 -7.61
CA ALA A 32 1.40 -0.01 -8.79
C ALA A 32 2.29 1.12 -9.33
N PRO A 33 2.24 1.45 -10.63
CA PRO A 33 2.92 2.61 -11.19
C PRO A 33 2.54 3.92 -10.48
N SER A 34 3.38 4.95 -10.59
CA SER A 34 3.06 6.28 -10.05
C SER A 34 1.82 6.87 -10.71
N ALA A 35 0.92 7.48 -9.92
CA ALA A 35 -0.31 8.06 -10.44
C ALA A 35 -0.88 9.15 -9.54
N ASP A 36 -1.70 10.03 -10.13
CA ASP A 36 -2.62 10.91 -9.45
C ASP A 36 -4.04 10.37 -9.61
N LEU A 37 -4.75 10.22 -8.48
CA LEU A 37 -6.12 9.72 -8.45
C LEU A 37 -7.04 10.77 -7.83
N ILE A 38 -8.21 10.96 -8.45
CA ILE A 38 -9.24 11.86 -7.96
C ILE A 38 -10.50 11.06 -7.68
N TYR A 39 -11.06 11.24 -6.50
CA TYR A 39 -12.27 10.58 -6.05
C TYR A 39 -13.36 11.60 -5.76
N LYS A 40 -14.59 11.32 -6.17
CA LYS A 40 -15.77 11.98 -5.65
C LYS A 40 -16.22 11.32 -4.37
N ILE A 41 -16.47 12.14 -3.36
CA ILE A 41 -16.92 11.71 -2.03
C ILE A 41 -18.40 11.99 -1.89
N LYS A 42 -19.14 10.97 -1.43
CA LYS A 42 -20.47 11.09 -0.86
C LYS A 42 -20.44 10.59 0.56
N SER A 43 -20.93 11.37 1.48
CA SER A 43 -20.99 11.04 2.89
C SER A 43 -22.36 11.34 3.44
N ASN A 44 -22.78 10.58 4.44
CA ASN A 44 -23.92 10.92 5.28
C ASN A 44 -23.37 11.08 6.71
N GLN A 45 -23.49 12.27 7.26
CA GLN A 45 -23.02 12.61 8.60
C GLN A 45 -24.23 13.00 9.44
N LYS A 46 -24.64 12.11 10.35
CA LYS A 46 -25.83 12.30 11.19
C LYS A 46 -27.08 12.66 10.38
N GLY A 47 -27.29 11.98 9.24
CA GLY A 47 -28.42 12.22 8.33
C GLY A 47 -28.22 13.38 7.35
N ILE A 48 -27.14 14.15 7.43
CA ILE A 48 -26.86 15.28 6.53
C ILE A 48 -25.97 14.79 5.39
N PRO A 49 -26.41 14.93 4.12
CA PRO A 49 -25.59 14.58 2.97
C PRO A 49 -24.46 15.59 2.80
N VAL A 50 -23.23 15.09 2.67
CA VAL A 50 -22.02 15.87 2.42
C VAL A 50 -21.35 15.37 1.15
N SER A 51 -20.96 16.28 0.27
CA SER A 51 -20.19 15.98 -0.94
C SER A 51 -18.81 16.59 -0.88
N GLY A 52 -17.85 15.93 -1.53
CA GLY A 52 -16.46 16.37 -1.53
C GLY A 52 -15.63 15.68 -2.60
N GLU A 53 -14.34 15.93 -2.52
CA GLU A 53 -13.32 15.36 -3.39
C GLU A 53 -12.12 14.92 -2.56
N ALA A 54 -11.53 13.76 -2.91
CA ALA A 54 -10.21 13.39 -2.41
C ALA A 54 -9.24 13.31 -3.60
N LYS A 55 -8.03 13.83 -3.38
CA LYS A 55 -6.90 13.73 -4.31
C LYS A 55 -5.82 12.88 -3.67
N ILE A 56 -5.35 11.86 -4.38
CA ILE A 56 -4.26 11.01 -3.93
C ILE A 56 -3.13 11.11 -4.94
N GLN A 57 -1.93 11.35 -4.45
CA GLN A 57 -0.70 11.35 -5.21
C GLN A 57 0.15 10.17 -4.74
N TRP A 58 0.28 9.18 -5.59
CA TRP A 58 1.12 8.01 -5.38
C TRP A 58 2.38 8.11 -6.22
N ARG A 59 3.55 7.96 -5.61
CA ARG A 59 4.85 8.05 -6.28
C ARG A 59 5.75 6.89 -5.86
N LEU A 60 6.30 6.21 -6.85
CA LEU A 60 7.49 5.38 -6.70
C LEU A 60 8.69 6.23 -7.09
N LEU A 61 9.74 6.20 -6.29
CA LEU A 61 10.90 7.04 -6.41
C LEU A 61 12.16 6.17 -6.35
N ASP A 62 13.09 6.39 -7.26
CA ASP A 62 14.41 5.81 -7.16
C ASP A 62 15.14 6.43 -5.97
N GLY A 63 15.59 5.60 -5.06
CA GLY A 63 16.34 6.01 -3.89
C GLY A 63 17.85 5.88 -4.09
N ALA A 64 18.63 6.49 -3.23
CA ALA A 64 20.07 6.33 -3.23
C ALA A 64 20.45 4.85 -3.02
N GLY A 65 21.35 4.32 -3.85
CA GLY A 65 21.83 2.94 -3.78
C GLY A 65 20.80 1.90 -4.21
N GLU A 66 20.06 2.17 -5.30
CA GLU A 66 19.08 1.27 -5.93
C GLU A 66 17.89 0.88 -5.04
N LYS A 67 17.70 1.54 -3.92
CA LYS A 67 16.57 1.28 -3.03
C LYS A 67 15.33 2.02 -3.51
N LEU A 68 14.29 1.27 -3.83
CA LEU A 68 12.99 1.85 -4.19
C LEU A 68 12.35 2.50 -2.96
N ARG A 69 11.84 3.71 -3.14
CA ARG A 69 11.11 4.47 -2.11
C ARG A 69 9.70 4.79 -2.59
N TYR A 70 8.84 5.16 -1.68
CA TYR A 70 7.53 5.71 -2.03
C TYR A 70 7.26 7.02 -1.31
N SER A 71 6.43 7.83 -1.93
CA SER A 71 5.78 8.99 -1.33
C SER A 71 4.29 8.95 -1.69
N LEU A 72 3.47 9.15 -0.70
CA LEU A 72 2.02 9.09 -0.80
C LEU A 72 1.43 10.29 -0.08
N ALA A 73 0.59 11.05 -0.76
CA ALA A 73 -0.15 12.18 -0.19
C ALA A 73 -1.63 12.06 -0.53
N SER A 74 -2.48 12.42 0.41
CA SER A 74 -3.93 12.49 0.21
C SER A 74 -4.48 13.78 0.78
N GLU A 75 -5.32 14.45 0.01
CA GLU A 75 -6.06 15.65 0.43
C GLU A 75 -7.56 15.41 0.24
N THR A 76 -8.34 15.67 1.29
CA THR A 76 -9.80 15.60 1.25
C THR A 76 -10.38 16.99 1.46
N SER A 77 -11.24 17.39 0.54
CA SER A 77 -11.98 18.65 0.60
C SER A 77 -13.47 18.36 0.53
N VAL A 78 -14.27 19.14 1.27
CA VAL A 78 -15.72 19.11 1.19
C VAL A 78 -16.26 20.47 0.72
N SER A 79 -17.40 20.43 0.04
CA SER A 79 -18.09 21.64 -0.40
C SER A 79 -18.31 22.56 0.81
N LEU A 80 -18.21 23.82 0.75
CA LEU A 80 -18.39 24.84 1.80
C LEU A 80 -17.26 24.97 2.83
N LEU A 81 -16.51 23.90 3.19
CA LEU A 81 -15.46 23.95 4.21
C LEU A 81 -14.05 23.96 3.61
N GLY A 82 -13.91 23.60 2.32
CA GLY A 82 -12.60 23.43 1.69
C GLY A 82 -11.87 22.19 2.21
N LYS A 83 -10.54 22.27 2.34
CA LYS A 83 -9.69 21.17 2.81
C LYS A 83 -9.96 20.83 4.27
N ILE A 84 -10.38 19.60 4.52
CA ILE A 84 -10.70 19.11 5.87
C ILE A 84 -9.69 18.11 6.41
N LEU A 85 -8.96 17.42 5.53
CA LEU A 85 -7.96 16.42 5.89
C LEU A 85 -6.82 16.45 4.87
N SER A 86 -5.60 16.40 5.38
CA SER A 86 -4.39 16.13 4.59
C SER A 86 -3.60 15.05 5.31
N THR A 87 -3.21 14.01 4.58
CA THR A 87 -2.37 12.93 5.10
C THR A 87 -1.22 12.68 4.15
N SER A 88 -0.08 12.28 4.69
CA SER A 88 1.04 11.81 3.89
C SER A 88 1.74 10.63 4.56
N SER A 89 2.27 9.74 3.73
CA SER A 89 3.09 8.61 4.16
C SER A 89 4.29 8.51 3.24
N ALA A 90 5.46 8.28 3.80
CA ALA A 90 6.68 8.09 3.04
C ALA A 90 7.55 6.99 3.66
N GLY A 91 8.31 6.31 2.82
CA GLY A 91 9.16 5.22 3.27
C GLY A 91 9.88 4.53 2.14
N GLN A 92 10.33 3.31 2.40
CA GLN A 92 11.01 2.43 1.45
C GLN A 92 10.04 1.37 0.92
N VAL A 93 10.44 0.74 -0.19
CA VAL A 93 9.80 -0.48 -0.69
C VAL A 93 10.86 -1.59 -0.65
N ASN A 94 10.49 -2.75 -0.13
CA ASN A 94 11.33 -3.94 -0.12
C ASN A 94 10.57 -5.15 -0.68
N ASP A 95 11.14 -6.34 -0.62
CA ASP A 95 10.55 -7.58 -1.14
C ASP A 95 9.21 -7.96 -0.50
N ASN A 96 8.91 -7.42 0.69
CA ASN A 96 7.65 -7.66 1.41
C ASN A 96 6.64 -6.50 1.27
N GLY A 97 7.01 -5.42 0.57
CA GLY A 97 6.15 -4.28 0.29
C GLY A 97 6.60 -2.95 0.85
N LEU A 98 5.62 -2.13 1.18
CA LEU A 98 5.85 -0.80 1.70
C LEU A 98 6.36 -0.87 3.15
N VAL A 99 7.37 -0.06 3.43
CA VAL A 99 8.00 0.06 4.75
C VAL A 99 7.92 1.53 5.17
N PRO A 100 6.84 1.95 5.83
CA PRO A 100 6.67 3.33 6.27
C PRO A 100 7.82 3.78 7.18
N GLU A 101 8.16 5.05 7.07
CA GLU A 101 9.12 5.74 7.94
C GLU A 101 8.44 6.88 8.68
N LEU A 102 7.52 7.57 7.99
CA LEU A 102 6.81 8.71 8.53
C LEU A 102 5.38 8.75 7.99
N PHE A 103 4.41 8.86 8.88
CA PHE A 103 3.02 9.18 8.59
C PHE A 103 2.64 10.49 9.24
N ILE A 104 1.99 11.39 8.49
CA ILE A 104 1.55 12.71 8.95
C ILE A 104 0.05 12.85 8.69
N GLU A 105 -0.67 13.38 9.66
CA GLU A 105 -2.08 13.74 9.52
C GLU A 105 -2.33 15.17 9.98
N LYS A 106 -3.07 15.95 9.17
CA LYS A 106 -3.54 17.30 9.50
C LYS A 106 -5.04 17.39 9.24
N ARG A 107 -5.83 17.48 10.28
CA ARG A 107 -7.27 17.71 10.23
C ARG A 107 -7.61 19.20 10.33
N PHE A 108 -8.75 19.55 9.77
CA PHE A 108 -9.27 20.93 9.87
C PHE A 108 -9.32 21.40 11.32
N ARG A 109 -8.75 22.56 11.59
CA ARG A 109 -8.68 23.18 12.94
C ARG A 109 -8.06 22.30 14.04
N ARG A 110 -7.29 21.28 13.69
CA ARG A 110 -6.52 20.49 14.66
C ARG A 110 -5.03 20.70 14.42
N GLN A 111 -4.22 20.46 15.44
CA GLN A 111 -2.77 20.40 15.24
C GLN A 111 -2.38 19.22 14.35
N GLN A 112 -1.27 19.35 13.67
CA GLN A 112 -0.70 18.26 12.90
C GLN A 112 -0.17 17.21 13.86
N THR A 113 -0.42 15.95 13.54
CA THR A 113 0.12 14.79 14.25
C THR A 113 1.00 13.99 13.30
N GLN A 114 1.95 13.26 13.87
CA GLN A 114 2.82 12.37 13.12
C GLN A 114 3.08 11.07 13.87
N THR A 115 3.35 10.02 13.11
CA THR A 115 3.75 8.70 13.57
C THR A 115 5.06 8.35 12.90
N ASN A 116 6.10 8.09 13.69
CA ASN A 116 7.43 7.72 13.22
C ASN A 116 7.65 6.22 13.41
N PHE A 117 8.14 5.56 12.38
CA PHE A 117 8.53 4.14 12.42
C PHE A 117 10.05 4.07 12.60
N ASP A 118 10.47 4.12 13.87
CA ASP A 118 11.90 4.13 14.24
C ASP A 118 12.50 2.73 14.15
N LYS A 119 13.11 2.43 13.00
CA LYS A 119 13.77 1.14 12.74
C LYS A 119 14.98 0.89 13.66
N ARG A 120 15.67 1.95 14.12
CA ARG A 120 16.84 1.84 14.97
C ARG A 120 16.46 1.32 16.36
N ASN A 121 15.43 1.93 16.95
CA ASN A 121 14.94 1.58 18.28
C ASN A 121 13.82 0.52 18.23
N LYS A 122 13.42 0.08 17.03
CA LYS A 122 12.33 -0.90 16.79
C LYS A 122 11.02 -0.48 17.45
N GLN A 123 10.60 0.77 17.25
CA GLN A 123 9.43 1.35 17.87
C GLN A 123 8.62 2.20 16.87
N ILE A 124 7.31 2.21 17.05
CA ILE A 124 6.40 3.18 16.45
C ILE A 124 6.16 4.26 17.51
N ILE A 125 6.43 5.51 17.17
CA ILE A 125 6.40 6.66 18.09
C ILE A 125 5.34 7.64 17.61
N PHE A 126 4.44 8.03 18.50
CA PHE A 126 3.34 8.95 18.24
C PHE A 126 3.67 10.35 18.78
N SER A 127 3.34 11.38 18.00
CA SER A 127 3.62 12.79 18.41
C SER A 127 2.72 13.29 19.54
N GLY A 128 1.64 12.58 19.85
CA GLY A 128 0.71 12.90 20.94
C GLY A 128 1.24 12.53 22.33
N GLY A 129 2.36 11.79 22.41
CA GLY A 129 2.94 11.34 23.68
C GLY A 129 2.37 10.00 24.16
N GLU A 130 1.62 9.31 23.32
CA GLU A 130 1.17 7.94 23.62
C GLU A 130 2.37 7.00 23.76
N PRO A 131 2.25 5.92 24.54
CA PRO A 131 3.32 4.93 24.68
C PRO A 131 3.74 4.35 23.34
N PRO A 132 5.05 4.19 23.09
CA PRO A 132 5.53 3.60 21.86
C PRO A 132 5.11 2.14 21.72
N VAL A 133 4.86 1.70 20.49
CA VAL A 133 4.48 0.32 20.15
C VAL A 133 5.68 -0.37 19.48
N PRO A 134 5.95 -1.66 19.77
CA PRO A 134 7.04 -2.39 19.14
C PRO A 134 6.90 -2.47 17.61
N LEU A 135 7.98 -2.16 16.89
CA LEU A 135 8.10 -2.34 15.43
C LEU A 135 8.73 -3.69 15.14
N LYS A 136 7.97 -4.61 14.54
CA LYS A 136 8.38 -6.01 14.28
C LYS A 136 8.75 -6.28 12.82
N GLY A 137 8.28 -5.40 11.90
CA GLY A 137 8.40 -5.51 10.45
C GLY A 137 7.07 -5.81 9.78
N GLY A 138 6.80 -5.13 8.66
CA GLY A 138 5.54 -5.26 7.91
C GLY A 138 4.40 -4.36 8.38
N GLU A 139 4.64 -3.52 9.40
CA GLU A 139 3.65 -2.54 9.84
C GLU A 139 3.38 -1.49 8.76
N GLN A 140 2.14 -1.06 8.70
CA GLN A 140 1.66 -0.01 7.81
C GLN A 140 1.12 1.16 8.61
N ASP A 141 0.95 2.32 7.98
CA ASP A 141 0.10 3.38 8.49
C ASP A 141 -1.29 3.37 7.81
N ARG A 142 -2.21 4.18 8.30
CA ARG A 142 -3.60 4.25 7.79
C ARG A 142 -3.70 4.68 6.32
N LEU A 143 -2.66 5.28 5.75
CA LEU A 143 -2.63 5.67 4.35
C LEU A 143 -1.89 4.63 3.49
N SER A 144 -0.72 4.15 3.95
CA SER A 144 0.10 3.18 3.23
C SER A 144 -0.56 1.81 3.11
N VAL A 145 -1.40 1.41 4.07
CA VAL A 145 -2.05 0.09 4.08
C VAL A 145 -2.83 -0.22 2.80
N THR A 146 -3.53 0.77 2.25
CA THR A 146 -4.26 0.59 0.98
C THR A 146 -3.31 0.27 -0.17
N TRP A 147 -2.17 0.92 -0.23
CA TRP A 147 -1.16 0.70 -1.29
C TRP A 147 -0.35 -0.58 -1.08
N GLN A 148 -0.19 -1.02 0.17
CA GLN A 148 0.31 -2.35 0.49
C GLN A 148 -0.64 -3.44 -0.04
N LEU A 149 -1.95 -3.27 0.16
CA LEU A 149 -2.96 -4.19 -0.40
C LEU A 149 -2.95 -4.19 -1.93
N VAL A 150 -2.77 -3.03 -2.56
CA VAL A 150 -2.59 -2.92 -4.01
C VAL A 150 -1.37 -3.73 -4.46
N ALA A 151 -0.22 -3.57 -3.79
CA ALA A 151 1.02 -4.26 -4.15
C ALA A 151 0.90 -5.79 -3.99
N LEU A 152 0.26 -6.24 -2.92
CA LEU A 152 -0.03 -7.67 -2.67
C LEU A 152 -1.01 -8.23 -3.71
N ALA A 153 -2.07 -7.49 -4.04
CA ALA A 153 -3.07 -7.91 -5.01
C ALA A 153 -2.47 -8.01 -6.43
N ARG A 154 -1.64 -7.05 -6.82
CA ARG A 154 -0.93 -7.08 -8.11
C ARG A 154 0.03 -8.26 -8.23
N TYR A 155 0.74 -8.59 -7.15
CA TYR A 155 1.62 -9.74 -7.10
C TYR A 155 0.84 -11.06 -7.20
N ALA A 156 -0.23 -11.19 -6.40
CA ALA A 156 -1.05 -12.39 -6.38
C ALA A 156 -1.82 -12.63 -7.70
N GLY A 157 -2.20 -11.55 -8.41
CA GLY A 157 -2.84 -11.64 -9.72
C GLY A 157 -4.06 -12.58 -9.71
N GLU A 158 -4.02 -13.61 -10.54
CA GLU A 158 -5.10 -14.60 -10.66
C GLU A 158 -5.21 -15.57 -9.46
N GLN A 159 -4.22 -15.58 -8.56
CA GLN A 159 -4.29 -16.38 -7.34
C GLN A 159 -5.24 -15.77 -6.28
N LEU A 160 -5.70 -14.52 -6.51
CA LEU A 160 -6.70 -13.89 -5.66
C LEU A 160 -8.01 -14.67 -5.69
N ARG A 161 -8.41 -15.19 -4.55
CA ARG A 161 -9.65 -15.95 -4.39
C ARG A 161 -10.42 -15.52 -3.15
N ASN A 162 -11.71 -15.74 -3.18
CA ASN A 162 -12.57 -15.50 -2.03
C ASN A 162 -12.05 -16.26 -0.79
N GLY A 163 -12.05 -15.58 0.35
CA GLY A 163 -11.59 -16.10 1.63
C GLY A 163 -10.08 -15.96 1.88
N LEU A 164 -9.27 -15.50 0.89
CA LEU A 164 -7.89 -15.12 1.17
C LEU A 164 -7.86 -13.95 2.14
N GLU A 165 -6.99 -14.04 3.15
CA GLU A 165 -6.87 -13.03 4.21
C GLU A 165 -5.43 -12.53 4.31
N TRP A 166 -5.27 -11.22 4.48
CA TRP A 166 -4.02 -10.57 4.85
C TRP A 166 -4.16 -9.89 6.22
N ARG A 167 -3.15 -10.06 7.06
CA ARG A 167 -3.11 -9.46 8.40
C ARG A 167 -1.84 -8.64 8.54
N MET A 168 -1.96 -7.42 9.05
CA MET A 168 -0.84 -6.54 9.33
C MET A 168 -1.18 -5.55 10.44
N THR A 169 -0.17 -5.11 11.17
CA THR A 169 -0.33 -4.02 12.13
C THR A 169 -0.46 -2.71 11.37
N VAL A 170 -1.47 -1.90 11.70
CA VAL A 170 -1.72 -0.59 11.09
C VAL A 170 -1.69 0.48 12.17
N ALA A 171 -0.73 1.41 12.03
CA ALA A 171 -0.59 2.54 12.94
C ALA A 171 -1.45 3.73 12.49
N GLY A 172 -2.21 4.27 13.42
CA GLY A 172 -2.85 5.56 13.32
C GLY A 172 -1.93 6.67 13.84
N VAL A 173 -2.53 7.74 14.38
CA VAL A 173 -1.81 8.85 15.00
C VAL A 173 -1.70 8.73 16.51
N HIS A 174 -2.41 7.76 17.12
CA HIS A 174 -2.46 7.53 18.57
C HIS A 174 -2.34 6.05 18.95
N ASP A 175 -2.47 5.15 18.00
CA ASP A 175 -2.62 3.70 18.22
C ASP A 175 -1.97 2.90 17.10
N ALA A 176 -1.76 1.61 17.33
CA ALA A 176 -1.40 0.65 16.29
C ALA A 176 -2.05 -0.71 16.60
N ASP A 177 -2.90 -1.19 15.70
CA ASP A 177 -3.69 -2.40 15.86
C ASP A 177 -3.48 -3.39 14.72
N ILE A 178 -3.77 -4.66 14.97
CA ILE A 178 -3.79 -5.67 13.91
C ILE A 178 -5.09 -5.53 13.11
N TRP A 179 -4.94 -5.28 11.81
CA TRP A 179 -6.04 -5.28 10.86
C TRP A 179 -6.01 -6.54 10.02
N SER A 180 -7.19 -7.12 9.82
CA SER A 180 -7.41 -8.27 8.95
C SER A 180 -8.22 -7.83 7.74
N PHE A 181 -7.75 -8.21 6.55
CA PHE A 181 -8.36 -7.87 5.26
C PHE A 181 -8.73 -9.14 4.52
N GLN A 182 -10.01 -9.36 4.33
CA GLN A 182 -10.54 -10.55 3.65
C GLN A 182 -10.97 -10.20 2.23
N ILE A 183 -10.59 -11.04 1.26
CA ILE A 183 -11.08 -10.94 -0.11
C ILE A 183 -12.46 -11.58 -0.18
N LEU A 184 -13.46 -10.79 -0.62
CA LEU A 184 -14.86 -11.24 -0.79
C LEU A 184 -15.18 -11.68 -2.22
N GLY A 185 -14.23 -11.54 -3.16
CA GLY A 185 -14.39 -11.92 -4.56
C GLY A 185 -14.42 -10.72 -5.51
N LYS A 186 -14.93 -10.95 -6.71
CA LYS A 186 -15.03 -9.96 -7.78
C LYS A 186 -16.43 -9.38 -7.87
N THR A 187 -16.52 -8.10 -8.22
CA THR A 187 -17.78 -7.41 -8.47
C THR A 187 -17.60 -6.34 -9.54
N THR A 188 -18.63 -6.08 -10.33
CA THR A 188 -18.63 -4.98 -11.29
C THR A 188 -19.15 -3.72 -10.62
N LEU A 189 -18.41 -2.62 -10.74
CA LEU A 189 -18.76 -1.31 -10.22
C LEU A 189 -18.96 -0.32 -11.37
N ARG A 190 -20.03 0.45 -11.30
CA ARG A 190 -20.20 1.60 -12.15
C ARG A 190 -19.42 2.78 -11.58
N THR A 191 -18.49 3.33 -12.38
CA THR A 191 -17.63 4.47 -12.05
C THR A 191 -17.76 5.55 -13.13
N GLU A 192 -17.14 6.70 -12.94
CA GLU A 192 -17.02 7.70 -14.01
C GLU A 192 -16.07 7.29 -15.13
N LEU A 193 -15.26 6.24 -14.90
CA LEU A 193 -14.38 5.62 -15.91
C LEU A 193 -15.10 4.51 -16.69
N GLY A 194 -16.40 4.29 -16.45
CA GLY A 194 -17.19 3.18 -17.00
C GLY A 194 -17.43 2.06 -15.99
N ASP A 195 -17.95 0.94 -16.48
CA ASP A 195 -18.12 -0.27 -15.67
C ASP A 195 -16.78 -1.00 -15.53
N VAL A 196 -16.39 -1.26 -14.29
CA VAL A 196 -15.07 -1.82 -13.95
C VAL A 196 -15.24 -3.03 -13.05
N GLU A 197 -14.64 -4.18 -13.44
CA GLU A 197 -14.52 -5.32 -12.53
C GLU A 197 -13.48 -4.99 -11.46
N ALA A 198 -13.81 -5.23 -10.20
CA ALA A 198 -12.93 -4.96 -9.07
C ALA A 198 -12.95 -6.10 -8.04
N ILE A 199 -11.82 -6.32 -7.40
CA ILE A 199 -11.66 -7.21 -6.26
C ILE A 199 -12.19 -6.48 -5.02
N HIS A 200 -13.19 -7.05 -4.36
CA HIS A 200 -13.75 -6.51 -3.14
C HIS A 200 -12.98 -7.05 -1.93
N ILE A 201 -12.47 -6.16 -1.11
CA ILE A 201 -11.72 -6.44 0.11
C ILE A 201 -12.42 -5.78 1.29
N LEU A 202 -12.67 -6.54 2.33
CA LEU A 202 -13.27 -6.09 3.58
C LEU A 202 -12.24 -6.14 4.70
N ARG A 203 -12.03 -5.03 5.42
CA ARG A 203 -11.38 -5.06 6.72
C ARG A 203 -12.39 -5.61 7.72
N ALA A 204 -12.06 -6.71 8.39
CA ALA A 204 -12.84 -7.22 9.50
C ALA A 204 -12.93 -6.15 10.61
N PRO A 205 -14.12 -5.87 11.15
CA PRO A 205 -14.26 -4.93 12.25
C PRO A 205 -13.54 -5.45 13.50
N PRO A 206 -12.98 -4.56 14.34
CA PRO A 206 -12.47 -4.97 15.64
C PRO A 206 -13.61 -5.50 16.51
N SER A 207 -13.28 -6.37 17.46
CA SER A 207 -14.29 -7.02 18.33
C SER A 207 -15.11 -6.04 19.18
N ASP A 208 -14.54 -4.87 19.49
CA ASP A 208 -15.14 -3.79 20.26
C ASP A 208 -15.84 -2.72 19.41
N ALA A 209 -15.76 -2.83 18.09
CA ALA A 209 -16.28 -1.86 17.12
C ALA A 209 -16.94 -2.53 15.91
N LEU A 210 -17.83 -3.48 16.14
CA LEU A 210 -18.48 -4.32 15.11
C LEU A 210 -19.24 -3.52 14.05
N GLY A 211 -19.64 -2.29 14.33
CA GLY A 211 -20.28 -1.39 13.37
C GLY A 211 -19.30 -0.75 12.37
N GLN A 212 -17.98 -0.81 12.63
CA GLN A 212 -16.99 -0.22 11.72
C GLN A 212 -16.69 -1.13 10.55
N HIS A 213 -16.84 -0.61 9.35
CA HIS A 213 -16.52 -1.33 8.11
C HIS A 213 -15.64 -0.46 7.24
N LEU A 214 -14.48 -0.99 6.81
CA LEU A 214 -13.67 -0.42 5.75
C LEU A 214 -13.65 -1.40 4.59
N GLU A 215 -14.11 -0.95 3.45
CA GLU A 215 -14.21 -1.73 2.24
C GLU A 215 -13.40 -1.07 1.12
N LEU A 216 -12.69 -1.87 0.35
CA LEU A 216 -11.87 -1.45 -0.77
C LEU A 216 -12.25 -2.25 -2.01
N TRP A 217 -12.23 -1.61 -3.17
CA TRP A 217 -12.40 -2.27 -4.46
C TRP A 217 -11.22 -1.94 -5.35
N LEU A 218 -10.41 -2.94 -5.66
CA LEU A 218 -9.20 -2.81 -6.46
C LEU A 218 -9.46 -3.33 -7.88
N ALA A 219 -9.20 -2.51 -8.90
CA ALA A 219 -9.51 -2.85 -10.29
C ALA A 219 -8.30 -3.44 -11.03
N PRO A 220 -8.27 -4.74 -11.36
CA PRO A 220 -7.15 -5.36 -12.07
C PRO A 220 -6.82 -4.69 -13.42
N SER A 221 -7.85 -4.31 -14.18
CA SER A 221 -7.69 -3.62 -15.47
C SER A 221 -7.10 -2.21 -15.36
N LEU A 222 -7.05 -1.65 -14.15
CA LEU A 222 -6.52 -0.32 -13.84
C LEU A 222 -5.34 -0.41 -12.85
N ASP A 223 -4.41 -1.33 -13.06
CA ASP A 223 -3.24 -1.56 -12.20
C ASP A 223 -3.60 -1.80 -10.72
N TYR A 224 -4.77 -2.36 -10.45
CA TYR A 224 -5.32 -2.56 -9.12
C TYR A 224 -5.48 -1.27 -8.31
N TYR A 225 -5.50 -0.10 -8.94
CA TYR A 225 -5.84 1.12 -8.21
C TYR A 225 -7.20 0.98 -7.54
N PRO A 226 -7.36 1.53 -6.32
CA PRO A 226 -8.63 1.54 -5.64
C PRO A 226 -9.66 2.35 -6.44
N VAL A 227 -10.71 1.73 -6.93
CA VAL A 227 -11.79 2.41 -7.67
C VAL A 227 -12.94 2.83 -6.77
N ARG A 228 -13.00 2.24 -5.58
CA ARG A 228 -13.91 2.65 -4.52
C ARG A 228 -13.29 2.36 -3.16
N ILE A 229 -13.50 3.27 -2.21
CA ILE A 229 -13.16 3.13 -0.80
C ILE A 229 -14.40 3.54 0.00
N SER A 230 -14.90 2.67 0.87
CA SER A 230 -16.08 2.95 1.71
C SER A 230 -15.73 2.71 3.16
N PHE A 231 -16.04 3.68 4.00
CA PHE A 231 -15.92 3.57 5.44
C PHE A 231 -17.28 3.83 6.08
N THR A 232 -17.66 2.96 7.02
CA THR A 232 -18.83 3.14 7.88
C THR A 232 -18.35 3.10 9.32
N ASP A 233 -18.77 4.05 10.14
CA ASP A 233 -18.44 4.08 11.56
C ASP A 233 -19.48 3.32 12.42
N ASN A 234 -19.25 3.25 13.74
CA ASN A 234 -20.16 2.59 14.67
C ASN A 234 -21.56 3.23 14.75
N ASN A 235 -21.71 4.47 14.32
CA ASN A 235 -22.99 5.19 14.33
C ASN A 235 -23.76 5.02 13.02
N GLY A 236 -23.17 4.30 12.04
CA GLY A 236 -23.71 4.14 10.69
C GLY A 236 -23.42 5.32 9.76
N ASP A 237 -22.62 6.31 10.18
CA ASP A 237 -22.16 7.37 9.30
C ASP A 237 -21.22 6.78 8.25
N LYS A 238 -21.50 7.10 6.99
CA LYS A 238 -20.81 6.50 5.84
C LYS A 238 -20.10 7.52 5.01
N VAL A 239 -18.86 7.19 4.63
CA VAL A 239 -18.08 7.91 3.63
C VAL A 239 -17.82 6.97 2.45
N ASP A 240 -18.31 7.30 1.27
CA ASP A 240 -18.11 6.54 0.03
C ASP A 240 -17.32 7.39 -0.97
N GLN A 241 -16.12 6.92 -1.30
CA GLN A 241 -15.21 7.56 -2.25
C GLN A 241 -15.20 6.72 -3.53
N ARG A 242 -15.53 7.32 -4.67
CA ARG A 242 -15.51 6.66 -5.98
C ARG A 242 -14.56 7.37 -6.91
N ILE A 243 -13.77 6.58 -7.62
CA ILE A 243 -12.83 7.10 -8.60
C ILE A 243 -13.53 7.92 -9.67
N SER A 244 -12.97 9.09 -9.98
CA SER A 244 -13.44 9.92 -11.10
C SER A 244 -12.34 10.13 -12.14
N LYS A 245 -11.07 10.10 -11.73
CA LYS A 245 -9.94 10.24 -12.65
C LYS A 245 -8.72 9.47 -12.15
N ILE A 246 -8.00 8.85 -13.08
CA ILE A 246 -6.66 8.28 -12.89
C ILE A 246 -5.75 8.91 -13.93
N GLN A 247 -4.66 9.49 -13.49
CA GLN A 247 -3.60 9.99 -14.35
C GLN A 247 -2.31 9.27 -13.99
N LYS A 248 -1.94 8.26 -14.78
CA LYS A 248 -0.66 7.57 -14.64
C LYS A 248 0.46 8.54 -14.99
N LEU A 249 1.57 8.43 -14.29
CA LEU A 249 2.78 9.17 -14.56
C LEU A 249 3.78 8.24 -15.23
N ASN A 250 4.42 8.72 -16.29
CA ASN A 250 5.50 7.97 -16.93
C ASN A 250 6.67 7.88 -15.94
N SER A 251 7.22 6.68 -15.79
CA SER A 251 8.53 6.52 -15.17
C SER A 251 9.55 7.16 -16.11
N ASN A 252 10.26 8.16 -15.63
CA ASN A 252 11.41 8.71 -16.36
C ASN A 252 12.56 7.72 -16.27
#